data_14d1fec3ffad0c451d73773e9a2171e1
#
_entry.id   14d1fec3ffad0c451d73773e9a2171e1
#
_cell.length_a   1.000
_cell.length_b   1.000
_cell.length_c   1.000
_cell.angle_alpha   90.00
_cell.angle_beta   90.00
_cell.angle_gamma   90.00
#
_symmetry.space_group_name_H-M   'P 1'
#
loop_
_entity.id
_entity.type
_entity.pdbx_description
1 polymer ?
#
loop_
_entity_poly.entity_id
_entity_poly.type
_entity_poly.pdbx_seq_one_letter_code
_entity_poly.pdbx_strand_id
1 'polypeptide(L)'
;MKIFNIEIGKRKVWNKYKGSAHDSFVSRWTKPPSKNTAEWLDMFSKSPRLAVVDRIASDLANIGGRLLRVNDDGTETEITNHCFLDFIEQPNPLYEMTSSAIWRLHEIYLLLVGESFFLIERDKYNRPIELWNVPPHWVKMTPYLGNPSYTILSPSGMTLTVPVDDMFVMKQLNPLDPFMRGLGIAESIADEVEIDEYAAKFQKRFFYNDATPPVVFLMPDATNKQRNAFMARWNQKHKGVENSHRAAALSGNVDVKELGSSDGKNLSFIESRIAMRDAVLEHFGVPREIMGITENSN
;
A
#
# COMPACT_ATOMS: atom_id res chain seq x y z
N MET A 1 28.31 17.44 -12.75
CA MET A 1 27.64 16.48 -11.88
C MET A 1 27.09 15.39 -12.76
N LYS A 2 27.76 14.23 -12.86
CA LYS A 2 27.35 13.13 -13.76
C LYS A 2 26.18 12.41 -13.09
N ILE A 3 24.96 12.60 -13.58
CA ILE A 3 23.75 12.01 -12.98
C ILE A 3 23.41 10.71 -13.66
N PHE A 4 23.97 10.00 -14.29
CA PHE A 4 23.84 8.64 -14.86
C PHE A 4 24.75 8.48 -16.08
N ASN A 5 25.97 8.00 -15.87
CA ASN A 5 26.62 7.18 -16.88
C ASN A 5 26.06 5.76 -16.69
N ILE A 6 25.00 5.44 -17.39
CA ILE A 6 24.62 4.05 -17.59
C ILE A 6 25.54 3.54 -18.72
N GLU A 7 26.74 3.12 -18.35
CA GLU A 7 27.45 2.14 -19.18
C GLU A 7 26.66 0.83 -19.06
N ILE A 8 25.90 0.50 -20.06
CA ILE A 8 25.33 -0.85 -20.25
C ILE A 8 26.48 -1.77 -20.63
N GLY A 9 27.42 -1.93 -19.74
CA GLY A 9 28.48 -2.92 -19.82
C GLY A 9 28.05 -4.15 -19.01
N LYS A 10 28.18 -5.33 -19.59
CA LYS A 10 27.98 -6.62 -18.90
C LYS A 10 28.66 -6.57 -17.54
N ARG A 11 27.88 -6.45 -16.48
CA ARG A 11 28.40 -6.48 -15.10
C ARG A 11 29.01 -7.85 -14.82
N LYS A 12 30.34 -7.99 -14.99
CA LYS A 12 31.14 -9.15 -14.57
C LYS A 12 31.23 -9.31 -13.06
N VAL A 13 30.34 -8.72 -12.29
CA VAL A 13 30.41 -8.66 -10.82
C VAL A 13 30.17 -10.04 -10.20
N TRP A 14 29.33 -10.87 -10.82
CA TRP A 14 28.85 -12.14 -10.24
C TRP A 14 29.91 -13.25 -10.19
N ASN A 15 30.92 -13.20 -11.06
CA ASN A 15 31.98 -14.23 -11.05
C ASN A 15 33.02 -14.05 -9.93
N LYS A 16 33.03 -12.91 -9.26
CA LYS A 16 34.04 -12.58 -8.25
C LYS A 16 33.78 -13.22 -6.87
N TYR A 17 32.56 -13.67 -6.63
CA TYR A 17 32.11 -14.13 -5.31
C TYR A 17 31.64 -15.58 -5.26
N LYS A 18 32.05 -16.42 -6.20
CA LYS A 18 31.72 -17.86 -6.18
C LYS A 18 32.41 -18.53 -4.98
N GLY A 19 31.59 -19.05 -4.06
CA GLY A 19 32.04 -19.97 -3.01
C GLY A 19 32.69 -19.33 -1.79
N SER A 20 32.34 -18.12 -1.40
CA SER A 20 32.86 -17.47 -0.19
C SER A 20 31.93 -17.65 1.02
N ALA A 21 32.46 -17.44 2.22
CA ALA A 21 31.72 -17.42 3.47
C ALA A 21 30.54 -16.39 3.50
N HIS A 22 30.48 -15.51 2.51
CA HIS A 22 29.42 -14.53 2.29
C HIS A 22 28.05 -15.18 2.02
N ASP A 23 28.01 -16.33 1.29
CA ASP A 23 26.77 -17.07 1.05
C ASP A 23 26.09 -17.53 2.33
N SER A 24 26.89 -18.00 3.29
CA SER A 24 26.38 -18.49 4.57
C SER A 24 25.92 -17.36 5.49
N PHE A 25 26.48 -16.16 5.32
CA PHE A 25 26.10 -14.99 6.11
C PHE A 25 24.75 -14.45 5.62
N VAL A 26 24.61 -14.16 4.34
CA VAL A 26 23.37 -13.58 3.77
C VAL A 26 22.20 -14.55 3.91
N SER A 27 22.37 -15.82 3.59
CA SER A 27 21.30 -16.82 3.66
C SER A 27 20.76 -17.10 5.07
N ARG A 28 21.56 -16.84 6.11
CA ARG A 28 21.13 -17.05 7.50
C ARG A 28 20.33 -15.90 8.11
N TRP A 29 20.43 -14.70 7.53
CA TRP A 29 19.87 -13.48 8.15
C TRP A 29 18.63 -12.95 7.43
N THR A 30 18.28 -13.48 6.27
CA THR A 30 17.13 -13.04 5.52
C THR A 30 15.84 -13.55 6.17
N LYS A 31 15.21 -12.69 6.97
CA LYS A 31 13.80 -12.85 7.32
C LYS A 31 12.99 -12.00 6.35
N PRO A 32 11.93 -12.54 5.72
CA PRO A 32 11.01 -11.72 4.97
C PRO A 32 10.40 -10.65 5.90
N PRO A 33 10.04 -9.47 5.38
CA PRO A 33 9.34 -8.46 6.16
C PRO A 33 8.12 -9.04 6.84
N SER A 34 7.81 -8.56 8.03
CA SER A 34 6.78 -9.11 8.91
C SER A 34 5.36 -9.01 8.34
N LYS A 35 5.12 -8.12 7.38
CA LYS A 35 3.85 -7.98 6.68
C LYS A 35 3.96 -8.45 5.23
N ASN A 36 2.89 -9.08 4.77
CA ASN A 36 2.74 -9.50 3.38
C ASN A 36 2.62 -8.25 2.48
N THR A 37 3.50 -8.13 1.50
CA THR A 37 3.49 -7.03 0.53
C THR A 37 2.13 -6.84 -0.16
N ALA A 38 1.37 -7.92 -0.37
CA ALA A 38 0.02 -7.86 -0.92
C ALA A 38 -0.97 -7.17 0.02
N GLU A 39 -0.80 -7.28 1.33
CA GLU A 39 -1.67 -6.65 2.33
C GLU A 39 -1.55 -5.13 2.29
N TRP A 40 -0.34 -4.59 2.11
CA TRP A 40 -0.15 -3.15 1.95
C TRP A 40 -0.86 -2.59 0.73
N LEU A 41 -0.80 -3.29 -0.41
CA LEU A 41 -1.49 -2.87 -1.63
C LEU A 41 -3.02 -2.98 -1.49
N ASP A 42 -3.50 -4.00 -0.77
CA ASP A 42 -4.91 -4.14 -0.43
C ASP A 42 -5.37 -3.00 0.51
N MET A 43 -4.59 -2.67 1.52
CA MET A 43 -4.85 -1.54 2.42
C MET A 43 -4.86 -0.21 1.68
N PHE A 44 -3.93 0.02 0.75
CA PHE A 44 -3.91 1.21 -0.10
C PHE A 44 -5.21 1.39 -0.86
N SER A 45 -5.75 0.32 -1.42
CA SER A 45 -7.00 0.37 -2.18
C SER A 45 -8.23 0.66 -1.32
N LYS A 46 -8.17 0.43 -0.01
CA LYS A 46 -9.32 0.50 0.92
C LYS A 46 -9.24 1.64 1.92
N SER A 47 -8.05 2.05 2.32
CA SER A 47 -7.85 3.05 3.36
C SER A 47 -7.68 4.46 2.78
N PRO A 48 -8.59 5.39 3.08
CA PRO A 48 -8.45 6.79 2.66
C PRO A 48 -7.23 7.49 3.30
N ARG A 49 -6.63 6.90 4.34
CA ARG A 49 -5.42 7.44 4.99
C ARG A 49 -4.21 7.36 4.10
N LEU A 50 -4.16 6.36 3.22
CA LEU A 50 -3.08 6.18 2.26
C LEU A 50 -3.26 7.01 0.98
N ALA A 51 -4.24 7.90 0.90
CA ALA A 51 -4.39 8.87 -0.20
C ALA A 51 -3.18 9.81 -0.34
N VAL A 52 -2.43 10.04 0.75
CA VAL A 52 -1.18 10.78 0.73
C VAL A 52 -0.13 10.12 -0.17
N VAL A 53 -0.07 8.79 -0.18
CA VAL A 53 0.83 8.02 -1.05
C VAL A 53 0.48 8.27 -2.52
N ASP A 54 -0.81 8.25 -2.85
CA ASP A 54 -1.28 8.54 -4.21
C ASP A 54 -1.00 9.99 -4.63
N ARG A 55 -1.09 10.92 -3.69
CA ARG A 55 -0.75 12.33 -3.93
C ARG A 55 0.73 12.49 -4.27
N ILE A 56 1.64 11.93 -3.45
CA ILE A 56 3.08 11.97 -3.69
C ILE A 56 3.41 11.33 -5.05
N ALA A 57 2.85 10.14 -5.30
CA ALA A 57 3.08 9.39 -6.53
C ALA A 57 2.59 10.14 -7.78
N SER A 58 1.45 10.83 -7.67
CA SER A 58 0.92 11.65 -8.76
C SER A 58 1.79 12.88 -9.04
N ASP A 59 2.27 13.55 -8.00
CA ASP A 59 3.15 14.71 -8.15
C ASP A 59 4.48 14.31 -8.79
N LEU A 60 5.08 13.18 -8.37
CA LEU A 60 6.29 12.63 -8.99
C LEU A 60 6.07 12.30 -10.47
N ALA A 61 4.98 11.63 -10.79
CA ALA A 61 4.66 11.22 -12.16
C ALA A 61 4.49 12.40 -13.13
N ASN A 62 4.14 13.58 -12.61
CA ASN A 62 3.96 14.80 -13.40
C ASN A 62 5.27 15.58 -13.65
N ILE A 63 6.36 15.25 -12.95
CA ILE A 63 7.64 15.96 -13.14
C ILE A 63 8.21 15.71 -14.54
N GLY A 64 8.00 14.51 -15.09
CA GLY A 64 8.52 14.12 -16.39
C GLY A 64 10.05 13.92 -16.40
N GLY A 65 10.55 13.26 -17.44
CA GLY A 65 11.96 13.06 -17.69
C GLY A 65 12.44 13.86 -18.90
N ARG A 66 13.69 14.34 -18.88
CA ARG A 66 14.34 14.97 -20.02
C ARG A 66 15.61 14.21 -20.38
N LEU A 67 15.86 14.06 -21.68
CA LEU A 67 17.09 13.47 -22.18
C LEU A 67 18.07 14.60 -22.50
N LEU A 68 19.21 14.62 -21.82
CA LEU A 68 20.23 15.64 -21.98
C LEU A 68 21.51 15.02 -22.53
N ARG A 69 22.12 15.68 -23.49
CA ARG A 69 23.50 15.41 -23.92
C ARG A 69 24.42 16.34 -23.16
N VAL A 70 25.38 15.78 -22.44
CA VAL A 70 26.45 16.51 -21.80
C VAL A 70 27.60 16.61 -22.78
N ASN A 71 27.94 17.81 -23.23
CA ASN A 71 29.04 18.07 -24.13
C ASN A 71 30.39 18.06 -23.36
N ASP A 72 31.50 18.02 -24.10
CA ASP A 72 32.85 17.97 -23.49
C ASP A 72 33.19 19.23 -22.67
N ASP A 73 32.55 20.36 -22.96
CA ASP A 73 32.66 21.61 -22.23
C ASP A 73 31.77 21.69 -20.95
N GLY A 74 31.02 20.64 -20.66
CA GLY A 74 30.10 20.56 -19.54
C GLY A 74 28.74 21.21 -19.80
N THR A 75 28.48 21.73 -20.99
CA THR A 75 27.14 22.25 -21.33
C THR A 75 26.15 21.13 -21.60
N GLU A 76 24.90 21.36 -21.25
CA GLU A 76 23.81 20.41 -21.45
C GLU A 76 22.93 20.83 -22.63
N THR A 77 22.69 19.92 -23.54
CA THR A 77 21.80 20.12 -24.69
C THR A 77 20.67 19.12 -24.63
N GLU A 78 19.43 19.59 -24.66
CA GLU A 78 18.25 18.73 -24.64
C GLU A 78 18.08 18.01 -25.98
N ILE A 79 17.85 16.69 -25.91
CA ILE A 79 17.56 15.85 -27.06
C ILE A 79 16.07 15.61 -27.10
N THR A 80 15.40 16.10 -28.13
CA THR A 80 13.94 15.98 -28.30
C THR A 80 13.51 14.89 -29.28
N ASN A 81 14.46 14.30 -30.02
CA ASN A 81 14.18 13.23 -31.00
C ASN A 81 15.15 12.07 -30.80
N HIS A 82 14.72 11.06 -30.08
CA HIS A 82 15.50 9.86 -29.83
C HIS A 82 14.57 8.70 -29.46
N CYS A 83 14.81 7.50 -29.97
CA CYS A 83 14.00 6.31 -29.73
C CYS A 83 13.85 5.95 -28.24
N PHE A 84 14.74 6.40 -27.38
CA PHE A 84 14.65 6.24 -25.95
C PHE A 84 13.55 7.11 -25.33
N LEU A 85 13.24 8.26 -25.92
CA LEU A 85 12.12 9.10 -25.47
C LEU A 85 10.79 8.40 -25.77
N ASP A 86 10.63 7.83 -26.96
CA ASP A 86 9.44 7.06 -27.33
C ASP A 86 9.23 5.87 -26.37
N PHE A 87 10.33 5.19 -26.03
CA PHE A 87 10.33 4.09 -25.07
C PHE A 87 9.91 4.54 -23.66
N ILE A 88 10.35 5.73 -23.21
CA ILE A 88 9.95 6.27 -21.90
C ILE A 88 8.51 6.78 -21.91
N GLU A 89 8.06 7.42 -22.98
CA GLU A 89 6.70 7.97 -23.07
C GLU A 89 5.63 6.88 -23.09
N GLN A 90 5.88 5.81 -23.86
CA GLN A 90 4.98 4.67 -23.97
C GLN A 90 5.70 3.35 -23.69
N PRO A 91 6.10 3.12 -22.46
CA PRO A 91 6.93 1.96 -22.10
C PRO A 91 6.21 0.63 -22.26
N ASN A 92 4.88 0.62 -22.33
CA ASN A 92 4.07 -0.58 -22.56
C ASN A 92 2.79 -0.24 -23.34
N PRO A 93 2.88 -0.06 -24.67
CA PRO A 93 1.77 0.42 -25.48
C PRO A 93 0.61 -0.58 -25.57
N LEU A 94 0.85 -1.89 -25.46
CA LEU A 94 -0.19 -2.92 -25.53
C LEU A 94 -1.25 -2.77 -24.41
N TYR A 95 -0.82 -2.31 -23.23
CA TYR A 95 -1.69 -2.11 -22.07
C TYR A 95 -1.95 -0.63 -21.76
N GLU A 96 -1.66 0.24 -22.72
CA GLU A 96 -1.84 1.69 -22.59
C GLU A 96 -1.16 2.30 -21.33
N MET A 97 -0.09 1.65 -20.87
CA MET A 97 0.71 2.13 -19.74
C MET A 97 1.62 3.26 -20.19
N THR A 98 1.25 4.47 -19.82
CA THR A 98 2.03 5.68 -20.08
C THR A 98 3.20 5.81 -19.09
N SER A 99 4.16 6.68 -19.41
CA SER A 99 5.23 7.09 -18.50
C SER A 99 4.68 7.49 -17.12
N SER A 100 3.69 8.38 -17.12
CA SER A 100 3.06 8.86 -15.87
C SER A 100 2.47 7.70 -15.06
N ALA A 101 1.77 6.75 -15.69
CA ALA A 101 1.18 5.62 -15.01
C ALA A 101 2.25 4.70 -14.37
N ILE A 102 3.35 4.44 -15.09
CA ILE A 102 4.44 3.60 -14.59
C ILE A 102 5.16 4.25 -13.42
N TRP A 103 5.49 5.56 -13.50
CA TRP A 103 6.16 6.26 -12.42
C TRP A 103 5.28 6.43 -11.19
N ARG A 104 3.98 6.68 -11.38
CA ARG A 104 3.02 6.70 -10.28
C ARG A 104 2.95 5.35 -9.57
N LEU A 105 2.86 4.26 -10.34
CA LEU A 105 2.82 2.91 -9.77
C LEU A 105 4.15 2.54 -9.07
N HIS A 106 5.28 2.96 -9.66
CA HIS A 106 6.60 2.82 -9.05
C HIS A 106 6.66 3.44 -7.66
N GLU A 107 6.24 4.70 -7.54
CA GLU A 107 6.30 5.43 -6.27
C GLU A 107 5.35 4.84 -5.22
N ILE A 108 4.15 4.42 -5.64
CA ILE A 108 3.23 3.69 -4.74
C ILE A 108 3.90 2.45 -4.16
N TYR A 109 4.56 1.64 -5.00
CA TYR A 109 5.28 0.45 -4.52
C TYR A 109 6.45 0.80 -3.61
N LEU A 110 7.19 1.84 -3.94
CA LEU A 110 8.35 2.26 -3.16
C LEU A 110 7.95 2.77 -1.77
N LEU A 111 6.91 3.58 -1.68
CA LEU A 111 6.43 4.13 -0.41
C LEU A 111 5.77 3.07 0.48
N LEU A 112 4.97 2.18 -0.11
CA LEU A 112 4.22 1.18 0.66
C LEU A 112 5.08 -0.04 1.04
N VAL A 113 5.86 -0.54 0.08
CA VAL A 113 6.56 -1.82 0.20
C VAL A 113 8.08 -1.64 0.31
N GLY A 114 8.58 -0.47 -0.10
CA GLY A 114 10.01 -0.15 -0.08
C GLY A 114 10.79 -0.67 -1.28
N GLU A 115 10.13 -1.21 -2.29
CA GLU A 115 10.78 -1.74 -3.48
C GLU A 115 9.87 -1.71 -4.69
N SER A 116 10.46 -1.46 -5.84
CA SER A 116 9.78 -1.49 -7.13
C SER A 116 10.64 -2.20 -8.16
N PHE A 117 10.02 -3.05 -8.95
CA PHE A 117 10.65 -3.93 -9.92
C PHE A 117 10.18 -3.60 -11.32
N PHE A 118 11.13 -3.40 -12.23
CA PHE A 118 10.85 -3.18 -13.64
C PHE A 118 11.49 -4.31 -14.46
N LEU A 119 10.66 -5.09 -15.12
CA LEU A 119 11.08 -6.08 -16.11
C LEU A 119 11.30 -5.36 -17.43
N ILE A 120 12.47 -5.56 -18.03
CA ILE A 120 12.87 -5.00 -19.32
C ILE A 120 12.76 -6.11 -20.37
N GLU A 121 11.78 -5.97 -21.26
CA GLU A 121 11.72 -6.83 -22.45
C GLU A 121 12.61 -6.28 -23.55
N ARG A 122 13.30 -7.20 -24.24
CA ARG A 122 14.30 -6.85 -25.27
C ARG A 122 13.97 -7.49 -26.60
N ASP A 123 14.34 -6.82 -27.66
CA ASP A 123 14.28 -7.36 -29.01
C ASP A 123 15.45 -8.36 -29.30
N LYS A 124 15.42 -8.97 -30.48
CA LYS A 124 16.48 -9.87 -30.96
C LYS A 124 17.88 -9.25 -31.04
N TYR A 125 17.99 -7.93 -31.02
CA TYR A 125 19.25 -7.18 -31.01
C TYR A 125 19.63 -6.73 -29.58
N ASN A 126 18.97 -7.24 -28.56
CA ASN A 126 19.18 -6.91 -27.15
C ASN A 126 18.86 -5.43 -26.80
N ARG A 127 17.99 -4.77 -27.56
CA ARG A 127 17.54 -3.40 -27.29
C ARG A 127 16.26 -3.46 -26.45
N PRO A 128 16.11 -2.62 -25.42
CA PRO A 128 14.88 -2.55 -24.64
C PRO A 128 13.73 -2.06 -25.53
N ILE A 129 12.60 -2.76 -25.48
CA ILE A 129 11.39 -2.45 -26.25
C ILE A 129 10.18 -2.22 -25.37
N GLU A 130 10.11 -2.88 -24.20
CA GLU A 130 9.02 -2.71 -23.23
C GLU A 130 9.55 -2.67 -21.81
N LEU A 131 8.85 -1.94 -20.95
CA LEU A 131 9.12 -1.84 -19.52
C LEU A 131 7.86 -2.19 -18.72
N TRP A 132 7.95 -3.23 -17.91
CA TRP A 132 6.85 -3.73 -17.10
C TRP A 132 7.09 -3.45 -15.63
N ASN A 133 6.17 -2.75 -14.98
CA ASN A 133 6.24 -2.60 -13.53
C ASN A 133 5.64 -3.84 -12.86
N VAL A 134 6.51 -4.69 -12.31
CA VAL A 134 6.13 -5.96 -11.69
C VAL A 134 5.68 -5.73 -10.24
N PRO A 135 4.45 -6.11 -9.88
CA PRO A 135 4.00 -5.99 -8.49
C PRO A 135 4.94 -6.69 -7.51
N PRO A 136 5.41 -6.02 -6.44
CA PRO A 136 6.41 -6.59 -5.52
C PRO A 136 6.00 -7.91 -4.88
N HIS A 137 4.70 -8.14 -4.66
CA HIS A 137 4.20 -9.38 -4.08
C HIS A 137 4.23 -10.58 -5.05
N TRP A 138 4.42 -10.34 -6.35
CA TRP A 138 4.66 -11.41 -7.33
C TRP A 138 6.11 -11.89 -7.31
N VAL A 139 7.06 -11.05 -6.89
CA VAL A 139 8.47 -11.41 -6.78
C VAL A 139 8.69 -12.28 -5.54
N LYS A 140 8.85 -13.59 -5.76
CA LYS A 140 8.99 -14.58 -4.69
C LYS A 140 10.44 -14.77 -4.25
N MET A 141 11.37 -14.65 -5.19
CA MET A 141 12.80 -14.77 -4.90
C MET A 141 13.56 -13.65 -5.58
N THR A 142 14.47 -13.06 -4.85
CA THR A 142 15.46 -12.11 -5.34
C THR A 142 16.78 -12.82 -5.58
N PRO A 143 17.68 -12.27 -6.41
CA PRO A 143 18.96 -12.88 -6.69
C PRO A 143 19.81 -13.07 -5.43
N TYR A 144 20.48 -14.20 -5.34
CA TYR A 144 21.46 -14.50 -4.29
C TYR A 144 22.68 -15.18 -4.90
N LEU A 145 23.74 -15.34 -4.10
CA LEU A 145 24.96 -16.03 -4.53
C LEU A 145 24.61 -17.46 -4.97
N GLY A 146 24.88 -17.78 -6.23
CA GLY A 146 24.55 -19.07 -6.82
C GLY A 146 23.32 -19.05 -7.73
N ASN A 147 22.41 -18.07 -7.58
CA ASN A 147 21.27 -17.89 -8.48
C ASN A 147 21.08 -16.42 -8.85
N PRO A 148 21.65 -15.91 -9.95
CA PRO A 148 21.56 -14.52 -10.38
C PRO A 148 20.25 -14.23 -11.13
N SER A 149 19.11 -14.66 -10.58
CA SER A 149 17.81 -14.45 -11.20
C SER A 149 16.72 -14.13 -10.18
N TYR A 150 15.70 -13.42 -10.65
CA TYR A 150 14.45 -13.21 -9.92
C TYR A 150 13.46 -14.31 -10.27
N THR A 151 12.63 -14.70 -9.32
CA THR A 151 11.51 -15.59 -9.56
C THR A 151 10.21 -14.82 -9.33
N ILE A 152 9.41 -14.71 -10.37
CA ILE A 152 8.11 -14.04 -10.36
C ILE A 152 7.02 -15.11 -10.46
N LEU A 153 6.02 -15.03 -9.60
CA LEU A 153 4.83 -15.88 -9.64
C LEU A 153 3.63 -15.00 -9.99
N SER A 154 3.09 -15.18 -11.20
CA SER A 154 1.91 -14.45 -11.65
C SER A 154 0.63 -14.94 -10.94
N PRO A 155 -0.45 -14.15 -10.93
CA PRO A 155 -1.75 -14.57 -10.40
C PRO A 155 -2.34 -15.81 -11.08
N SER A 156 -1.94 -16.07 -12.34
CA SER A 156 -2.34 -17.27 -13.08
C SER A 156 -1.60 -18.54 -12.63
N GLY A 157 -0.67 -18.41 -11.66
CA GLY A 157 0.16 -19.53 -11.18
C GLY A 157 1.39 -19.84 -12.05
N MET A 158 1.63 -19.05 -13.09
CA MET A 158 2.80 -19.19 -13.94
C MET A 158 4.04 -18.62 -13.25
N THR A 159 5.13 -19.39 -13.25
CA THR A 159 6.42 -18.95 -12.70
C THR A 159 7.33 -18.50 -13.83
N LEU A 160 7.85 -17.28 -13.72
CA LEU A 160 8.82 -16.70 -14.64
C LEU A 160 10.14 -16.50 -13.90
N THR A 161 11.24 -16.95 -14.52
CA THR A 161 12.60 -16.71 -14.02
C THR A 161 13.26 -15.66 -14.88
N VAL A 162 13.63 -14.51 -14.28
CA VAL A 162 14.17 -13.34 -14.96
C VAL A 162 15.62 -13.12 -14.53
N PRO A 163 16.57 -13.05 -15.47
CA PRO A 163 17.96 -12.70 -15.17
C PRO A 163 18.07 -11.31 -14.55
N VAL A 164 19.12 -11.07 -13.77
CA VAL A 164 19.39 -9.75 -13.16
C VAL A 164 19.57 -8.63 -14.18
N ASP A 165 20.06 -8.95 -15.41
CA ASP A 165 20.30 -7.98 -16.46
C ASP A 165 19.01 -7.45 -17.11
N ASP A 166 17.92 -8.19 -16.95
CA ASP A 166 16.60 -7.83 -17.48
C ASP A 166 15.65 -7.30 -16.39
N MET A 167 16.16 -7.09 -15.18
CA MET A 167 15.40 -6.52 -14.08
C MET A 167 16.08 -5.27 -13.55
N PHE A 168 15.38 -4.14 -13.60
CA PHE A 168 15.78 -2.92 -12.93
C PHE A 168 15.01 -2.80 -11.61
N VAL A 169 15.73 -2.60 -10.51
CA VAL A 169 15.14 -2.56 -9.17
C VAL A 169 15.56 -1.31 -8.44
N MET A 170 14.58 -0.60 -7.93
CA MET A 170 14.77 0.44 -6.92
C MET A 170 14.26 -0.08 -5.59
N LYS A 171 15.03 0.18 -4.52
CA LYS A 171 14.62 -0.19 -3.16
C LYS A 171 15.06 0.84 -2.15
N GLN A 172 14.23 1.05 -1.15
CA GLN A 172 14.57 1.82 0.04
C GLN A 172 15.45 1.00 0.97
N LEU A 173 16.22 1.71 1.79
CA LEU A 173 17.11 1.07 2.76
C LEU A 173 16.28 0.31 3.80
N ASN A 174 16.60 -0.96 3.96
CA ASN A 174 16.07 -1.79 5.03
C ASN A 174 17.21 -2.08 6.04
N PRO A 175 17.21 -1.44 7.21
CA PRO A 175 18.26 -1.66 8.21
C PRO A 175 18.28 -3.09 8.79
N LEU A 176 17.15 -3.79 8.71
CA LEU A 176 17.00 -5.17 9.20
C LEU A 176 17.49 -6.20 8.17
N ASP A 177 17.39 -5.86 6.88
CA ASP A 177 17.81 -6.72 5.77
C ASP A 177 18.33 -5.89 4.59
N PRO A 178 19.52 -5.27 4.72
CA PRO A 178 20.01 -4.32 3.72
C PRO A 178 20.40 -4.97 2.38
N PHE A 179 20.53 -6.30 2.36
CA PHE A 179 21.02 -7.02 1.19
C PHE A 179 19.91 -7.56 0.28
N MET A 180 18.74 -7.84 0.83
CA MET A 180 17.68 -8.54 0.09
C MET A 180 16.50 -7.65 -0.26
N ARG A 181 15.59 -7.40 0.67
CA ARG A 181 14.31 -6.71 0.39
C ARG A 181 14.34 -5.28 0.91
N GLY A 182 13.61 -4.38 0.23
CA GLY A 182 13.36 -3.03 0.71
C GLY A 182 12.40 -2.98 1.90
N LEU A 183 12.35 -1.85 2.60
CA LEU A 183 11.39 -1.57 3.66
C LEU A 183 10.64 -0.29 3.32
N GLY A 184 9.32 -0.38 3.17
CA GLY A 184 8.48 0.76 2.87
C GLY A 184 8.36 1.73 4.04
N ILE A 185 8.25 3.01 3.75
CA ILE A 185 7.99 4.04 4.77
C ILE A 185 6.70 3.72 5.52
N ALA A 186 5.69 3.22 4.82
CA ALA A 186 4.40 2.87 5.39
C ALA A 186 4.46 1.80 6.50
N GLU A 187 5.52 0.99 6.56
CA GLU A 187 5.65 -0.06 7.60
C GLU A 187 5.70 0.52 9.01
N SER A 188 6.26 1.71 9.18
CA SER A 188 6.36 2.35 10.50
C SER A 188 5.03 2.96 11.02
N ILE A 189 4.04 3.12 10.15
CA ILE A 189 2.69 3.61 10.50
C ILE A 189 1.60 2.54 10.35
N ALA A 190 2.03 1.28 10.28
CA ALA A 190 1.10 0.17 10.07
C ALA A 190 0.03 0.08 11.14
N ASP A 191 0.43 0.25 12.40
CA ASP A 191 -0.48 0.16 13.54
C ASP A 191 -1.52 1.30 13.51
N GLU A 192 -1.12 2.52 13.18
CA GLU A 192 -2.01 3.69 13.06
C GLU A 192 -3.06 3.48 11.96
N VAL A 193 -2.64 2.95 10.82
CA VAL A 193 -3.55 2.66 9.70
C VAL A 193 -4.53 1.53 10.07
N GLU A 194 -4.06 0.48 10.73
CA GLU A 194 -4.93 -0.60 11.23
C GLU A 194 -5.93 -0.11 12.28
N ILE A 195 -5.49 0.71 13.23
CA ILE A 195 -6.38 1.28 14.26
C ILE A 195 -7.47 2.13 13.60
N ASP A 196 -7.14 2.99 12.62
CA ASP A 196 -8.16 3.76 11.89
C ASP A 196 -9.14 2.85 11.13
N GLU A 197 -8.67 1.76 10.54
CA GLU A 197 -9.53 0.77 9.87
C GLU A 197 -10.49 0.10 10.85
N TYR A 198 -10.01 -0.33 12.04
CA TYR A 198 -10.86 -0.90 13.07
C TYR A 198 -11.84 0.12 13.62
N ALA A 199 -11.42 1.36 13.82
CA ALA A 199 -12.31 2.45 14.25
C ALA A 199 -13.42 2.69 13.22
N ALA A 200 -13.08 2.72 11.92
CA ALA A 200 -14.06 2.86 10.85
C ALA A 200 -15.04 1.67 10.80
N LYS A 201 -14.54 0.45 10.94
CA LYS A 201 -15.38 -0.76 11.01
C LYS A 201 -16.31 -0.75 12.21
N PHE A 202 -15.80 -0.30 13.38
CA PHE A 202 -16.62 -0.14 14.59
C PHE A 202 -17.72 0.89 14.36
N GLN A 203 -17.39 2.10 13.86
CA GLN A 203 -18.37 3.14 13.55
C GLN A 203 -19.43 2.65 12.57
N LYS A 204 -19.00 1.98 11.49
CA LYS A 204 -19.91 1.40 10.51
C LYS A 204 -20.91 0.43 11.16
N ARG A 205 -20.45 -0.47 12.03
CA ARG A 205 -21.30 -1.40 12.75
C ARG A 205 -22.20 -0.70 13.76
N PHE A 206 -21.70 0.32 14.44
CA PHE A 206 -22.46 1.13 15.38
C PHE A 206 -23.65 1.81 14.68
N PHE A 207 -23.40 2.50 13.56
CA PHE A 207 -24.47 3.12 12.77
C PHE A 207 -25.39 2.09 12.12
N TYR A 208 -24.86 0.96 11.65
CA TYR A 208 -25.67 -0.10 11.07
C TYR A 208 -26.62 -0.75 12.10
N ASN A 209 -26.26 -0.77 13.37
CA ASN A 209 -27.08 -1.26 14.46
C ASN A 209 -27.84 -0.11 15.18
N ASP A 210 -28.13 0.99 14.47
CA ASP A 210 -28.95 2.13 14.93
C ASP A 210 -28.35 2.98 16.05
N ALA A 211 -27.04 2.96 16.23
CA ALA A 211 -26.39 3.66 17.34
C ALA A 211 -27.01 3.32 18.72
N THR A 212 -27.77 2.23 18.78
CA THR A 212 -28.44 1.81 20.00
C THR A 212 -27.40 1.28 20.98
N PRO A 213 -27.33 1.79 22.20
CA PRO A 213 -26.46 1.21 23.21
C PRO A 213 -26.78 -0.28 23.40
N PRO A 214 -25.80 -1.12 23.69
CA PRO A 214 -26.04 -2.52 23.95
C PRO A 214 -26.98 -2.66 25.16
N VAL A 215 -28.19 -3.08 24.90
CA VAL A 215 -29.22 -3.29 25.94
C VAL A 215 -29.34 -4.77 26.25
N VAL A 216 -29.48 -5.10 27.52
CA VAL A 216 -29.80 -6.45 28.00
C VAL A 216 -31.23 -6.46 28.48
N PHE A 217 -32.03 -7.31 27.87
CA PHE A 217 -33.39 -7.59 28.32
C PHE A 217 -33.37 -8.70 29.38
N LEU A 218 -33.72 -8.38 30.60
CA LEU A 218 -33.85 -9.35 31.65
C LEU A 218 -35.30 -9.87 31.67
N MET A 219 -35.46 -11.15 31.44
CA MET A 219 -36.75 -11.85 31.42
C MET A 219 -36.67 -13.09 32.34
N PRO A 220 -36.80 -12.92 33.66
CA PRO A 220 -36.58 -14.02 34.62
C PRO A 220 -37.50 -15.20 34.38
N ASP A 221 -38.76 -14.93 34.04
CA ASP A 221 -39.84 -15.95 33.96
C ASP A 221 -40.03 -16.48 32.53
N ALA A 222 -39.21 -16.04 31.54
CA ALA A 222 -39.37 -16.42 30.15
C ALA A 222 -38.62 -17.70 29.82
N THR A 223 -39.27 -18.58 29.09
CA THR A 223 -38.62 -19.76 28.48
C THR A 223 -37.69 -19.34 27.35
N ASN A 224 -36.75 -20.22 26.97
CA ASN A 224 -35.82 -19.97 25.84
C ASN A 224 -36.57 -19.65 24.53
N LYS A 225 -37.70 -20.33 24.28
CA LYS A 225 -38.55 -20.07 23.09
C LYS A 225 -39.18 -18.68 23.12
N GLN A 226 -39.62 -18.21 24.26
CA GLN A 226 -40.18 -16.86 24.42
C GLN A 226 -39.11 -15.79 24.26
N ARG A 227 -37.90 -15.98 24.83
CA ARG A 227 -36.77 -15.07 24.68
C ARG A 227 -36.36 -14.95 23.21
N ASN A 228 -36.23 -16.06 22.51
CA ASN A 228 -35.86 -16.05 21.07
C ASN A 228 -36.94 -15.38 20.21
N ALA A 229 -38.23 -15.63 20.49
CA ALA A 229 -39.31 -14.98 19.77
C ALA A 229 -39.38 -13.48 20.05
N PHE A 230 -39.08 -13.04 21.27
CA PHE A 230 -38.97 -11.62 21.61
C PHE A 230 -37.81 -10.96 20.87
N MET A 231 -36.61 -11.54 20.90
CA MET A 231 -35.45 -11.02 20.22
C MET A 231 -35.65 -10.95 18.69
N ALA A 232 -36.32 -11.91 18.08
CA ALA A 232 -36.66 -11.89 16.65
C ALA A 232 -37.57 -10.70 16.31
N ARG A 233 -38.65 -10.47 17.13
CA ARG A 233 -39.57 -9.33 16.93
C ARG A 233 -38.88 -7.99 17.20
N TRP A 234 -38.02 -7.94 18.23
CA TRP A 234 -37.23 -6.75 18.54
C TRP A 234 -36.34 -6.37 17.38
N ASN A 235 -35.55 -7.31 16.89
CA ASN A 235 -34.65 -7.09 15.75
C ASN A 235 -35.42 -6.68 14.48
N GLN A 236 -36.57 -7.26 14.22
CA GLN A 236 -37.43 -6.89 13.09
C GLN A 236 -37.93 -5.45 13.15
N LYS A 237 -38.25 -4.93 14.34
CA LYS A 237 -38.82 -3.59 14.54
C LYS A 237 -37.78 -2.49 14.74
N HIS A 238 -36.59 -2.83 15.23
CA HIS A 238 -35.59 -1.86 15.68
C HIS A 238 -34.22 -2.00 15.02
N LYS A 239 -34.03 -2.96 14.10
CA LYS A 239 -32.77 -3.12 13.39
C LYS A 239 -32.83 -2.41 12.05
N GLY A 240 -31.76 -1.64 11.72
CA GLY A 240 -31.60 -0.94 10.46
C GLY A 240 -31.84 0.57 10.56
N VAL A 241 -31.11 1.35 9.78
CA VAL A 241 -31.13 2.84 9.80
C VAL A 241 -32.53 3.41 9.61
N GLU A 242 -33.42 2.70 8.90
CA GLU A 242 -34.81 3.11 8.66
C GLU A 242 -35.71 2.99 9.90
N ASN A 243 -35.29 2.23 10.92
CA ASN A 243 -36.05 1.98 12.13
C ASN A 243 -35.44 2.67 13.37
N SER A 244 -34.40 3.49 13.16
CA SER A 244 -33.73 4.22 14.23
C SER A 244 -34.69 5.18 14.97
N HIS A 245 -34.49 5.36 16.27
CA HIS A 245 -35.26 6.28 17.14
C HIS A 245 -36.76 5.97 17.25
N ARG A 246 -37.22 4.76 16.93
CA ARG A 246 -38.61 4.35 17.19
C ARG A 246 -38.79 4.01 18.65
N ALA A 247 -39.81 4.62 19.27
CA ALA A 247 -40.20 4.29 20.65
C ALA A 247 -40.70 2.83 20.73
N ALA A 248 -40.23 2.11 21.72
CA ALA A 248 -40.66 0.75 22.01
C ALA A 248 -41.50 0.70 23.30
N ALA A 249 -42.68 0.11 23.22
CA ALA A 249 -43.46 -0.26 24.38
C ALA A 249 -43.28 -1.77 24.65
N LEU A 250 -42.86 -2.12 25.85
CA LEU A 250 -42.68 -3.50 26.30
C LEU A 250 -43.83 -3.86 27.24
N SER A 251 -44.44 -5.02 27.04
CA SER A 251 -45.44 -5.58 27.93
C SER A 251 -44.90 -6.83 28.62
N GLY A 252 -45.21 -7.02 29.92
CA GLY A 252 -44.72 -8.15 30.71
C GLY A 252 -43.61 -7.79 31.68
N ASN A 253 -43.09 -8.78 32.40
CA ASN A 253 -42.00 -8.62 33.36
C ASN A 253 -40.64 -8.60 32.61
N VAL A 254 -40.34 -7.49 31.94
CA VAL A 254 -39.10 -7.27 31.18
C VAL A 254 -38.39 -6.05 31.74
N ASP A 255 -37.22 -6.26 32.33
CA ASP A 255 -36.34 -5.18 32.76
C ASP A 255 -35.29 -4.91 31.67
N VAL A 256 -34.98 -3.64 31.43
CA VAL A 256 -34.03 -3.21 30.39
C VAL A 256 -32.83 -2.54 31.05
N LYS A 257 -31.66 -3.15 30.91
CA LYS A 257 -30.40 -2.55 31.37
C LYS A 257 -29.53 -2.14 30.20
N GLU A 258 -29.18 -0.87 30.18
CA GLU A 258 -28.17 -0.37 29.25
C GLU A 258 -26.76 -0.75 29.73
N LEU A 259 -25.96 -1.34 28.84
CA LEU A 259 -24.57 -1.67 29.09
C LEU A 259 -23.67 -0.55 28.57
N GLY A 260 -23.59 0.55 29.30
CA GLY A 260 -22.70 1.67 29.08
C GLY A 260 -23.34 2.84 28.32
N SER A 261 -22.92 4.06 28.67
CA SER A 261 -23.34 5.31 28.01
C SER A 261 -22.52 5.56 26.74
N SER A 262 -23.20 5.91 25.67
CA SER A 262 -22.58 6.17 24.34
C SER A 262 -22.08 7.62 24.16
N ASP A 263 -22.45 8.54 25.04
CA ASP A 263 -22.37 9.98 24.80
C ASP A 263 -20.96 10.57 24.77
N GLY A 264 -19.98 9.97 25.44
CA GLY A 264 -18.58 10.44 25.41
C GLY A 264 -17.69 9.76 24.37
N LYS A 265 -18.11 8.62 23.83
CA LYS A 265 -17.24 7.81 22.94
C LYS A 265 -17.20 8.33 21.51
N ASN A 266 -18.27 8.95 21.02
CA ASN A 266 -18.33 9.40 19.62
C ASN A 266 -17.42 10.59 19.35
N LEU A 267 -17.31 11.54 20.29
CA LEU A 267 -16.44 12.71 20.13
C LEU A 267 -14.96 12.30 20.14
N SER A 268 -14.58 11.41 21.07
CA SER A 268 -13.21 10.89 21.17
C SER A 268 -12.77 10.08 19.95
N PHE A 269 -13.71 9.40 19.26
CA PHE A 269 -13.39 8.71 18.01
C PHE A 269 -13.07 9.67 16.86
N ILE A 270 -13.79 10.78 16.75
CA ILE A 270 -13.52 11.78 15.70
C ILE A 270 -12.15 12.41 15.91
N GLU A 271 -11.86 12.82 17.15
CA GLU A 271 -10.55 13.40 17.51
C GLU A 271 -9.41 12.40 17.28
N SER A 272 -9.59 11.14 17.67
CA SER A 272 -8.63 10.08 17.42
C SER A 272 -8.36 9.87 15.92
N ARG A 273 -9.40 9.88 15.10
CA ARG A 273 -9.25 9.74 13.65
C ARG A 273 -8.55 10.94 13.00
N ILE A 274 -8.78 12.16 13.51
CA ILE A 274 -8.05 13.35 13.09
C ILE A 274 -6.57 13.21 13.45
N ALA A 275 -6.27 12.83 14.69
CA ALA A 275 -4.90 12.63 15.14
C ALA A 275 -4.15 11.57 14.33
N MET A 276 -4.80 10.45 14.01
CA MET A 276 -4.22 9.40 13.15
C MET A 276 -3.96 9.89 11.73
N ARG A 277 -4.90 10.66 11.13
CA ARG A 277 -4.67 11.30 9.84
C ARG A 277 -3.42 12.17 9.86
N ASP A 278 -3.30 12.99 10.88
CA ASP A 278 -2.19 13.93 11.01
C ASP A 278 -0.86 13.22 11.23
N ALA A 279 -0.86 12.15 12.02
CA ALA A 279 0.31 11.31 12.20
C ALA A 279 0.76 10.67 10.88
N VAL A 280 -0.17 10.21 10.03
CA VAL A 280 0.16 9.69 8.70
C VAL A 280 0.76 10.79 7.82
N LEU A 281 0.17 11.99 7.77
CA LEU A 281 0.68 13.10 6.98
C LEU A 281 2.06 13.55 7.45
N GLU A 282 2.27 13.65 8.76
CA GLU A 282 3.56 13.98 9.36
C GLU A 282 4.63 12.96 8.99
N HIS A 283 4.28 11.67 9.03
CA HIS A 283 5.20 10.59 8.70
C HIS A 283 5.67 10.64 7.24
N PHE A 284 4.77 10.94 6.30
CA PHE A 284 5.12 11.15 4.91
C PHE A 284 5.68 12.56 4.60
N GLY A 285 5.74 13.44 5.59
CA GLY A 285 6.24 14.81 5.43
C GLY A 285 5.38 15.69 4.54
N VAL A 286 4.06 15.41 4.44
CA VAL A 286 3.13 16.14 3.59
C VAL A 286 2.30 17.11 4.44
N PRO A 287 2.39 18.43 4.21
CA PRO A 287 1.53 19.40 4.86
C PRO A 287 0.05 19.15 4.58
N ARG A 288 -0.81 19.47 5.57
CA ARG A 288 -2.27 19.30 5.48
C ARG A 288 -2.88 20.06 4.29
N GLU A 289 -2.35 21.24 3.98
CA GLU A 289 -2.80 22.11 2.91
C GLU A 289 -2.65 21.46 1.52
N ILE A 290 -1.60 20.68 1.32
CA ILE A 290 -1.37 19.93 0.07
C ILE A 290 -2.46 18.89 -0.15
N MET A 291 -3.01 18.34 0.93
CA MET A 291 -4.14 17.42 0.88
C MET A 291 -5.50 18.13 0.83
N GLY A 292 -5.53 19.46 0.70
CA GLY A 292 -6.76 20.25 0.68
C GLY A 292 -7.46 20.34 2.04
N ILE A 293 -6.75 20.06 3.12
CA ILE A 293 -7.29 20.15 4.49
C ILE A 293 -6.99 21.53 5.01
N THR A 294 -7.94 22.45 4.85
CA THR A 294 -7.86 23.81 5.41
C THR A 294 -8.69 23.87 6.69
N GLU A 295 -8.04 23.72 7.84
CA GLU A 295 -8.64 24.05 9.13
C GLU A 295 -8.35 25.52 9.39
N ASN A 296 -9.38 26.37 9.26
CA ASN A 296 -9.38 27.80 9.66
C ASN A 296 -8.26 28.64 9.01
N SER A 297 -8.28 28.82 7.71
CA SER A 297 -7.66 30.00 7.11
C SER A 297 -8.66 31.19 7.23
N ASN A 298 -8.66 31.86 8.38
CA ASN A 298 -9.16 33.19 8.51
C ASN A 298 -8.02 34.18 8.22
#